data_ffac422989c3cf2adddb851ab0206598
#
_entry.id   ffac422989c3cf2adddb851ab0206598
#
_cell.length_a   1.000
_cell.length_b   1.000
_cell.length_c   1.000
_cell.angle_alpha   90.00
_cell.angle_beta   90.00
_cell.angle_gamma   90.00
#
_symmetry.space_group_name_H-M   'P 1'
#
loop_
_entity.id
_entity.type
_entity.pdbx_description
1 polymer ?
#
loop_
_entity_poly.entity_id
_entity_poly.type
_entity_poly.pdbx_seq_one_letter_code
_entity_poly.pdbx_strand_id
1 'polypeptide(L)'
;MYGVLGEDKSDFQTLKILVQRLADKKKVDIRGKGYTGCGELLKKGGEDLKLLSDMGCTRFVIAHDADQRDFRDVQRDLVDKIIKPSGIKKSICLLVPVQEIEAWLLADVCAASNLF
;
A
#
# COMPACT_ATOMS: atom_id res chain seq x y z
N MET A 1 4.83 8.65 10.27
CA MET A 1 3.60 7.83 10.26
C MET A 1 3.43 7.23 8.89
N TYR A 2 3.19 5.93 8.84
CA TYR A 2 2.95 5.21 7.58
C TYR A 2 1.47 4.97 7.36
N GLY A 3 0.99 5.17 6.12
CA GLY A 3 -0.34 4.81 5.71
C GLY A 3 -0.32 3.52 4.89
N VAL A 4 -1.11 2.53 5.26
CA VAL A 4 -1.15 1.21 4.62
C VAL A 4 -2.58 0.90 4.17
N LEU A 5 -2.73 0.58 2.89
CA LEU A 5 -4.00 0.12 2.33
C LEU A 5 -3.80 -1.27 1.75
N GLY A 6 -4.58 -2.23 2.21
CA GLY A 6 -4.59 -3.61 1.74
C GLY A 6 -5.89 -3.97 1.06
N GLU A 7 -5.87 -4.90 0.14
CA GLU A 7 -7.05 -5.38 -0.57
C GLU A 7 -8.07 -5.99 0.40
N ASP A 8 -7.60 -6.65 1.46
CA ASP A 8 -8.44 -7.16 2.54
C ASP A 8 -7.78 -6.95 3.90
N LYS A 9 -8.48 -7.33 4.97
CA LYS A 9 -7.98 -7.16 6.34
C LYS A 9 -6.74 -8.00 6.62
N SER A 10 -6.65 -9.19 6.04
CA SER A 10 -5.49 -10.07 6.20
C SER A 10 -4.26 -9.44 5.57
N ASP A 11 -4.38 -8.90 4.37
CA ASP A 11 -3.29 -8.20 3.69
C ASP A 11 -2.83 -7.00 4.50
N PHE A 12 -3.76 -6.22 5.03
CA PHE A 12 -3.43 -5.07 5.86
C PHE A 12 -2.63 -5.48 7.11
N GLN A 13 -3.06 -6.52 7.81
CA GLN A 13 -2.35 -7.00 9.01
C GLN A 13 -0.95 -7.50 8.67
N THR A 14 -0.81 -8.22 7.57
CA THR A 14 0.48 -8.71 7.10
C THR A 14 1.43 -7.56 6.76
N LEU A 15 0.94 -6.56 6.02
CA LEU A 15 1.73 -5.39 5.67
C LEU A 15 2.12 -4.57 6.89
N LYS A 16 1.24 -4.44 7.85
CA LYS A 16 1.53 -3.74 9.10
C LYS A 16 2.70 -4.38 9.84
N ILE A 17 2.69 -5.71 9.96
CA ILE A 17 3.77 -6.46 10.59
C ILE A 17 5.07 -6.27 9.80
N LEU A 18 5.01 -6.37 8.48
CA LEU A 18 6.17 -6.22 7.61
C LEU A 18 6.81 -4.84 7.73
N VAL A 19 6.01 -3.80 7.69
CA VAL A 19 6.49 -2.41 7.81
C VAL A 19 7.16 -2.21 9.18
N GLN A 20 6.57 -2.75 10.25
CA GLN A 20 7.15 -2.66 11.58
C GLN A 20 8.50 -3.36 11.66
N ARG A 21 8.64 -4.53 11.03
CA ARG A 21 9.90 -5.28 10.99
C ARG A 21 10.99 -4.56 10.19
N LEU A 22 10.64 -4.01 9.05
CA LEU A 22 11.59 -3.33 8.19
C LEU A 22 12.04 -1.98 8.78
N ALA A 23 11.18 -1.35 9.55
CA ALA A 23 11.50 -0.10 10.24
C ALA A 23 12.25 -0.29 11.57
N ASP A 24 12.48 -1.49 11.94
CA ASP A 24 13.19 -2.15 13.05
C ASP A 24 13.54 -1.29 14.28
N LYS A 25 14.37 -0.30 14.18
CA LYS A 25 14.87 0.50 15.31
C LYS A 25 14.03 1.73 15.63
N LYS A 26 12.92 1.92 14.92
CA LYS A 26 12.04 3.08 15.12
C LYS A 26 10.65 2.59 15.48
N LYS A 27 10.10 3.15 16.55
CA LYS A 27 8.66 3.00 16.77
C LYS A 27 7.95 3.74 15.64
N VAL A 28 7.37 2.97 14.70
CA VAL A 28 6.60 3.56 13.62
C VAL A 28 5.12 3.46 13.93
N ASP A 29 4.44 4.56 13.71
CA ASP A 29 2.99 4.61 13.81
C ASP A 29 2.42 4.27 12.44
N ILE A 30 1.53 3.26 12.39
CA ILE A 30 0.96 2.75 11.16
C ILE A 30 -0.55 2.92 11.23
N ARG A 31 -1.09 3.58 10.22
CA ARG A 31 -2.52 3.80 10.06
C ARG A 31 -2.97 3.24 8.72
N GLY A 32 -4.21 2.90 8.60
CA GLY A 32 -4.76 2.40 7.36
C GLY A 32 -5.87 1.39 7.57
N LYS A 33 -6.16 0.64 6.54
CA LYS A 33 -7.17 -0.39 6.62
C LYS A 33 -7.08 -1.41 5.50
N GLY A 34 -7.74 -2.57 5.69
CA GLY A 34 -8.03 -3.54 4.66
C GLY A 34 -9.47 -3.40 4.20
N TYR A 35 -9.68 -3.65 2.93
CA TYR A 35 -11.00 -3.58 2.31
C TYR A 35 -11.64 -4.97 2.20
N THR A 36 -12.76 -5.07 1.51
CA THR A 36 -13.43 -6.35 1.26
C THR A 36 -13.13 -6.91 -0.13
N GLY A 37 -12.18 -6.32 -0.83
CA GLY A 37 -11.76 -6.75 -2.15
C GLY A 37 -11.24 -5.58 -2.97
N CYS A 38 -10.73 -5.89 -4.16
CA CYS A 38 -10.13 -4.87 -5.04
C CYS A 38 -11.11 -3.79 -5.48
N GLY A 39 -12.37 -4.11 -5.67
CA GLY A 39 -13.39 -3.14 -6.07
C GLY A 39 -13.56 -2.04 -5.03
N GLU A 40 -13.63 -2.40 -3.76
CA GLU A 40 -13.74 -1.41 -2.68
C GLU A 40 -12.44 -0.61 -2.54
N LEU A 41 -11.28 -1.26 -2.63
CA LEU A 41 -9.99 -0.59 -2.59
C LEU A 41 -9.90 0.49 -3.68
N LEU A 42 -10.25 0.15 -4.92
CA LEU A 42 -10.18 1.09 -6.03
C LEU A 42 -11.19 2.24 -5.89
N LYS A 43 -12.34 1.96 -5.31
CA LYS A 43 -13.40 2.95 -5.13
C LYS A 43 -13.11 3.93 -4.00
N LYS A 44 -12.62 3.44 -2.87
CA LYS A 44 -12.45 4.24 -1.65
C LYS A 44 -11.01 4.63 -1.35
N GLY A 45 -10.06 3.98 -1.99
CA GLY A 45 -8.64 4.15 -1.67
C GLY A 45 -8.13 5.58 -1.81
N GLY A 46 -8.59 6.31 -2.82
CA GLY A 46 -8.17 7.69 -3.03
C GLY A 46 -8.58 8.63 -1.88
N GLU A 47 -9.81 8.51 -1.43
CA GLU A 47 -10.30 9.30 -0.29
C GLU A 47 -9.60 8.91 1.00
N ASP A 48 -9.42 7.62 1.23
CA ASP A 48 -8.77 7.12 2.43
C ASP A 48 -7.28 7.52 2.46
N LEU A 49 -6.61 7.50 1.30
CA LEU A 49 -5.23 7.94 1.18
C LEU A 49 -5.10 9.43 1.56
N LYS A 50 -6.03 10.25 1.10
CA LYS A 50 -6.06 11.67 1.43
C LYS A 50 -6.30 11.87 2.92
N LEU A 51 -7.23 11.13 3.52
CA LEU A 51 -7.47 11.19 4.96
C LEU A 51 -6.21 10.81 5.75
N LEU A 52 -5.51 9.76 5.35
CA LEU A 52 -4.27 9.35 6.00
C LEU A 52 -3.20 10.44 5.89
N SER A 53 -3.10 11.11 4.75
CA SER A 53 -2.19 12.22 4.58
C SER A 53 -2.54 13.38 5.53
N ASP A 54 -3.83 13.69 5.65
CA ASP A 54 -4.30 14.74 6.56
C ASP A 54 -4.06 14.40 8.03
N MET A 55 -4.02 13.11 8.36
CA MET A 55 -3.69 12.62 9.70
C MET A 55 -2.19 12.68 10.03
N GLY A 56 -1.36 13.00 9.07
CA GLY A 56 0.08 13.12 9.25
C GLY A 56 0.91 12.02 8.62
N CYS A 57 0.32 11.09 7.88
CA CYS A 57 1.06 10.07 7.16
C CYS A 57 1.90 10.72 6.05
N THR A 58 3.17 10.33 5.98
CA THR A 58 4.13 10.87 5.02
C THR A 58 4.61 9.84 4.02
N ARG A 59 4.40 8.57 4.32
CA ARG A 59 4.79 7.45 3.46
C ARG A 59 3.66 6.45 3.41
N PHE A 60 3.44 5.85 2.24
CA PHE A 60 2.27 5.01 2.00
C PHE A 60 2.66 3.71 1.33
N VAL A 61 1.96 2.64 1.70
CA VAL A 61 2.07 1.33 1.05
C VAL A 61 0.67 0.91 0.64
N ILE A 62 0.49 0.58 -0.63
CA ILE A 62 -0.77 0.08 -1.17
C ILE A 62 -0.51 -1.28 -1.81
N ALA A 63 -1.25 -2.29 -1.39
CA ALA A 63 -1.11 -3.65 -1.92
C ALA A 63 -2.39 -4.11 -2.60
N HIS A 64 -2.22 -4.68 -3.78
CA HIS A 64 -3.31 -5.23 -4.58
C HIS A 64 -2.77 -6.41 -5.39
N ASP A 65 -3.36 -7.60 -5.23
CA ASP A 65 -2.95 -8.77 -5.99
C ASP A 65 -3.19 -8.58 -7.48
N ALA A 66 -2.26 -9.07 -8.30
CA ALA A 66 -2.44 -9.04 -9.74
C ALA A 66 -3.58 -9.97 -10.20
N ASP A 67 -3.79 -11.09 -9.51
CA ASP A 67 -4.91 -12.01 -9.70
C ASP A 67 -5.13 -12.40 -11.16
N GLN A 68 -4.10 -12.98 -11.77
CA GLN A 68 -4.06 -13.41 -13.19
C GLN A 68 -4.07 -12.26 -14.21
N ARG A 69 -4.09 -11.02 -13.76
CA ARG A 69 -3.92 -9.86 -14.64
C ARG A 69 -2.44 -9.50 -14.77
N ASP A 70 -2.09 -8.78 -15.82
CA ASP A 70 -0.75 -8.20 -15.93
C ASP A 70 -0.53 -7.20 -14.79
N PHE A 71 0.59 -7.34 -14.06
CA PHE A 71 0.87 -6.46 -12.92
C PHE A 71 0.94 -4.98 -13.31
N ARG A 72 1.29 -4.69 -14.56
CA ARG A 72 1.35 -3.31 -15.07
C ARG A 72 -0.03 -2.69 -15.18
N ASP A 73 -1.03 -3.49 -15.58
CA ASP A 73 -2.41 -3.03 -15.66
C ASP A 73 -2.96 -2.76 -14.26
N VAL A 74 -2.63 -3.61 -13.29
CA VAL A 74 -3.03 -3.41 -11.90
C VAL A 74 -2.36 -2.17 -11.32
N GLN A 75 -1.06 -1.97 -11.57
CA GLN A 75 -0.36 -0.76 -11.16
C GLN A 75 -1.00 0.49 -11.75
N ARG A 76 -1.36 0.44 -13.01
CA ARG A 76 -2.02 1.56 -13.70
C ARG A 76 -3.36 1.88 -13.05
N ASP A 77 -4.16 0.86 -12.72
CA ASP A 77 -5.43 1.06 -12.02
C ASP A 77 -5.22 1.72 -10.66
N LEU A 78 -4.22 1.29 -9.91
CA LEU A 78 -3.91 1.89 -8.61
C LEU A 78 -3.51 3.36 -8.76
N VAL A 79 -2.67 3.67 -9.74
CA VAL A 79 -2.27 5.05 -10.00
C VAL A 79 -3.46 5.89 -10.44
N ASP A 80 -4.24 5.43 -11.41
CA ASP A 80 -5.32 6.23 -11.99
C ASP A 80 -6.52 6.39 -11.07
N LYS A 81 -6.84 5.37 -10.27
CA LYS A 81 -8.06 5.37 -9.44
C LYS A 81 -7.82 5.75 -7.98
N ILE A 82 -6.59 5.65 -7.49
CA ILE A 82 -6.25 5.93 -6.10
C ILE A 82 -5.30 7.11 -5.99
N ILE A 83 -4.12 6.99 -6.58
CA ILE A 83 -3.05 7.98 -6.37
C ILE A 83 -3.39 9.33 -7.00
N LYS A 84 -3.75 9.36 -8.27
CA LYS A 84 -4.10 10.60 -8.96
C LYS A 84 -5.29 11.31 -8.33
N PRO A 85 -6.42 10.63 -8.03
CA PRO A 85 -7.54 11.29 -7.37
C PRO A 85 -7.23 11.81 -5.97
N SER A 86 -6.30 11.17 -5.25
CA SER A 86 -5.91 11.63 -3.91
C SER A 86 -5.11 12.93 -3.93
N GLY A 87 -4.45 13.24 -5.05
CA GLY A 87 -3.58 14.41 -5.16
C GLY A 87 -2.27 14.30 -4.38
N ILE A 88 -1.96 13.12 -3.85
CA ILE A 88 -0.77 12.93 -3.02
C ILE A 88 0.47 12.77 -3.89
N LYS A 89 1.51 13.55 -3.58
CA LYS A 89 2.81 13.48 -4.26
C LYS A 89 3.92 13.01 -3.32
N LYS A 90 3.57 12.34 -2.24
CA LYS A 90 4.50 11.80 -1.25
C LYS A 90 4.97 10.41 -1.66
N SER A 91 5.91 9.85 -0.91
CA SER A 91 6.44 8.50 -1.17
C SER A 91 5.35 7.43 -1.05
N ILE A 92 5.04 6.78 -2.16
CA ILE A 92 4.07 5.70 -2.23
C ILE A 92 4.73 4.47 -2.82
N CYS A 93 4.62 3.35 -2.12
CA CYS A 93 5.08 2.05 -2.60
C CYS A 93 3.87 1.21 -3.00
N LEU A 94 3.82 0.80 -4.26
CA LEU A 94 2.77 -0.08 -4.77
C LEU A 94 3.28 -1.51 -4.78
N LEU A 95 2.59 -2.39 -4.08
CA LEU A 95 2.88 -3.82 -4.06
C LEU A 95 1.82 -4.55 -4.87
N VAL A 96 2.20 -5.10 -6.01
CA VAL A 96 1.31 -5.84 -6.89
C VAL A 96 1.88 -7.26 -7.05
N PRO A 97 1.70 -8.12 -6.04
CA PRO A 97 2.26 -9.48 -6.11
C PRO A 97 1.52 -10.32 -7.15
N VAL A 98 2.28 -11.05 -7.94
CA VAL A 98 1.75 -12.07 -8.84
C VAL A 98 1.51 -13.35 -8.05
N GLN A 99 2.41 -13.65 -7.11
CA GLN A 99 2.30 -14.75 -6.16
C GLN A 99 2.66 -14.25 -4.76
N GLU A 100 2.18 -14.94 -3.74
CA GLU A 100 2.37 -14.53 -2.34
C GLU A 100 3.86 -14.34 -1.97
N ILE A 101 4.74 -15.22 -2.45
CA ILE A 101 6.18 -15.11 -2.20
C ILE A 101 6.77 -13.82 -2.80
N GLU A 102 6.28 -13.43 -3.99
CA GLU A 102 6.76 -12.23 -4.66
C GLU A 102 6.39 -10.95 -3.90
N ALA A 103 5.30 -10.95 -3.15
CA ALA A 103 4.88 -9.82 -2.33
C ALA A 103 5.97 -9.44 -1.32
N TRP A 104 6.58 -10.42 -0.68
CA TRP A 104 7.63 -10.21 0.30
C TRP A 104 8.90 -9.62 -0.32
N LEU A 105 9.29 -10.12 -1.50
CA LEU A 105 10.45 -9.63 -2.22
C LEU A 105 10.26 -8.19 -2.70
N LEU A 106 9.06 -7.87 -3.20
CA LEU A 106 8.74 -6.52 -3.63
C LEU A 106 8.71 -5.54 -2.47
N ALA A 107 8.23 -5.98 -1.31
CA ALA A 107 8.25 -5.17 -0.11
C ALA A 107 9.69 -4.84 0.33
N ASP A 108 10.59 -5.81 0.27
CA ASP A 108 12.00 -5.58 0.57
C ASP A 108 12.63 -4.56 -0.39
N VAL A 109 12.34 -4.66 -1.68
CA VAL A 109 12.83 -3.72 -2.69
C VAL A 109 12.30 -2.32 -2.42
N CYS A 110 11.02 -2.16 -2.13
CA CYS A 110 10.43 -0.88 -1.78
C CYS A 110 11.07 -0.29 -0.52
N ALA A 111 11.28 -1.12 0.49
CA ALA A 111 11.90 -0.69 1.74
C ALA A 111 13.33 -0.22 1.51
N ALA A 112 14.10 -0.94 0.69
CA ALA A 112 15.50 -0.60 0.40
C ALA A 112 15.62 0.69 -0.42
N SER A 113 14.66 0.98 -1.30
CA SER A 113 14.80 2.08 -2.25
C SER A 113 14.15 3.39 -1.82
N ASN A 114 12.95 3.38 -1.21
CA ASN A 114 12.17 4.61 -1.05
C ASN A 114 11.53 4.83 0.31
N LEU A 115 11.28 3.80 1.08
CA LEU A 115 10.40 3.92 2.24
C LEU A 115 11.16 4.06 3.55
N PHE A 116 12.33 3.49 3.63
CA PHE A 116 13.15 3.44 4.82
C PHE A 116 14.54 4.00 4.57
#